data_c47930aa1e675fbb2b41cbe933b0d894
#
_entry.id   c47930aa1e675fbb2b41cbe933b0d894
#
_cell.length_a   1.000
_cell.length_b   1.000
_cell.length_c   1.000
_cell.angle_alpha   90.00
_cell.angle_beta   90.00
_cell.angle_gamma   90.00
#
_symmetry.space_group_name_H-M   'P 1'
#
loop_
_entity.id
_entity.type
_entity.pdbx_description
1 polymer ?
#
loop_
_entity_poly.entity_id
_entity_poly.type
_entity_poly.pdbx_seq_one_letter_code
_entity_poly.pdbx_strand_id
1 'polypeptide(L)'
;MFIRCLIFIIATIILLCFISWKLTLVSLGGILPISLTAVFYGQCMRKLAKQLQDKKSELGSIAEESISNVRTVKAFANELAEIKKYEAINKECYDIGMKVAIYSGFFQVFIVAAMNGVMAGIIYYGSILHQEGEVSVGDITSFLLFMIQLIFNFAILA
;
A
#
# COMPACT_ATOMS: atom_id res chain seq x y z
N MET A 1 6.24 -15.19 14.10
CA MET A 1 5.18 -14.90 13.11
C MET A 1 5.66 -15.07 11.68
N PHE A 2 6.80 -14.52 11.31
CA PHE A 2 7.38 -14.55 9.97
C PHE A 2 7.49 -15.95 9.34
N ILE A 3 8.12 -16.91 10.06
CA ILE A 3 8.32 -18.29 9.57
C ILE A 3 6.98 -18.99 9.28
N ARG A 4 5.98 -18.78 10.13
CA ARG A 4 4.64 -19.35 9.95
C ARG A 4 3.98 -18.83 8.67
N CYS A 5 4.02 -17.51 8.42
CA CYS A 5 3.46 -16.91 7.20
C CYS A 5 4.17 -17.43 5.95
N LEU A 6 5.49 -17.62 5.99
CA LEU A 6 6.28 -18.11 4.88
C LEU A 6 5.92 -19.57 4.54
N ILE A 7 5.76 -20.42 5.55
CA ILE A 7 5.31 -21.81 5.37
C ILE A 7 3.90 -21.85 4.76
N PHE A 8 2.97 -21.01 5.27
CA PHE A 8 1.61 -20.95 4.73
C PHE A 8 1.57 -20.45 3.28
N ILE A 9 2.38 -19.46 2.91
CA ILE A 9 2.49 -18.97 1.53
C ILE A 9 2.97 -20.09 0.60
N ILE A 10 4.04 -20.80 0.97
CA ILE A 10 4.59 -21.90 0.16
C ILE A 10 3.56 -23.02 0.04
N ALA A 11 2.95 -23.44 1.15
CA ALA A 11 1.93 -24.47 1.14
C ALA A 11 0.72 -24.10 0.27
N THR A 12 0.26 -22.85 0.35
CA THR A 12 -0.86 -22.36 -0.46
C THR A 12 -0.53 -22.35 -1.94
N ILE A 13 0.68 -21.94 -2.34
CA ILE A 13 1.12 -21.95 -3.74
C ILE A 13 1.17 -23.40 -4.26
N ILE A 14 1.68 -24.33 -3.47
CA ILE A 14 1.71 -25.74 -3.83
C ILE A 14 0.29 -26.29 -4.04
N LEU A 15 -0.64 -25.99 -3.12
CA LEU A 15 -2.04 -26.40 -3.24
C LEU A 15 -2.70 -25.81 -4.49
N LEU A 16 -2.48 -24.55 -4.80
CA LEU A 16 -2.99 -23.91 -6.02
C LEU A 16 -2.48 -24.59 -7.29
N CYS A 17 -1.21 -24.98 -7.33
CA CYS A 17 -0.65 -25.73 -8.44
C CYS A 17 -1.28 -27.12 -8.59
N PHE A 18 -1.61 -27.80 -7.47
CA PHE A 18 -2.28 -29.10 -7.51
C PHE A 18 -3.72 -29.03 -8.01
N ILE A 19 -4.45 -27.94 -7.68
CA ILE A 19 -5.83 -27.75 -8.14
C ILE A 19 -5.86 -27.51 -9.65
N SER A 20 -5.10 -26.55 -10.15
CA SER A 20 -4.97 -26.27 -11.58
C SER A 20 -3.73 -25.44 -11.88
N TRP A 21 -2.76 -26.01 -12.56
CA TRP A 21 -1.57 -25.27 -12.99
C TRP A 21 -1.89 -24.13 -13.98
N LYS A 22 -2.95 -24.32 -14.81
CA LYS A 22 -3.41 -23.32 -15.78
C LYS A 22 -3.98 -22.08 -15.08
N LEU A 23 -4.84 -22.26 -14.07
CA LEU A 23 -5.38 -21.16 -13.26
C LEU A 23 -4.28 -20.44 -12.46
N THR A 24 -3.30 -21.18 -11.97
CA THR A 24 -2.13 -20.63 -11.26
C THR A 24 -1.30 -19.72 -12.16
N LEU A 25 -1.09 -20.11 -13.43
CA LEU A 25 -0.38 -19.26 -14.41
C LEU A 25 -1.14 -17.97 -14.70
N VAL A 26 -2.47 -18.03 -14.86
CA VAL A 26 -3.30 -16.84 -15.06
C VAL A 26 -3.22 -15.91 -13.86
N SER A 27 -3.28 -16.45 -12.63
CA SER A 27 -3.16 -15.66 -11.41
C SER A 27 -1.78 -15.00 -11.25
N LEU A 28 -0.71 -15.73 -11.57
CA LEU A 28 0.67 -15.18 -11.59
C LEU A 28 0.82 -14.08 -12.63
N GLY A 29 0.25 -14.27 -13.83
CA GLY A 29 0.24 -13.25 -14.89
C GLY A 29 -0.46 -11.95 -14.48
N GLY A 30 -1.47 -12.02 -13.61
CA GLY A 30 -2.15 -10.86 -13.04
C GLY A 30 -1.39 -10.23 -11.86
N ILE A 31 -0.76 -11.04 -11.00
CA ILE A 31 -0.07 -10.56 -9.78
C ILE A 31 1.28 -9.89 -10.12
N LEU A 32 2.02 -10.40 -11.11
CA LEU A 32 3.33 -9.85 -11.49
C LEU A 32 3.30 -8.36 -11.84
N PRO A 33 2.41 -7.85 -12.72
CA PRO A 33 2.36 -6.42 -13.01
C PRO A 33 1.95 -5.59 -11.79
N ILE A 34 1.09 -6.12 -10.92
CA ILE A 34 0.69 -5.44 -9.67
C ILE A 34 1.90 -5.29 -8.74
N SER A 35 2.70 -6.35 -8.58
CA SER A 35 3.89 -6.30 -7.73
C SER A 35 4.95 -5.33 -8.25
N LEU A 36 5.17 -5.26 -9.56
CA LEU A 36 6.09 -4.30 -10.18
C LEU A 36 5.63 -2.86 -9.93
N THR A 37 4.35 -2.56 -10.14
CA THR A 37 3.81 -1.23 -9.88
C THR A 37 3.90 -0.86 -8.39
N ALA A 38 3.69 -1.81 -7.48
CA ALA A 38 3.84 -1.60 -6.05
C ALA A 38 5.27 -1.23 -5.63
N VAL A 39 6.29 -1.86 -6.24
CA VAL A 39 7.71 -1.53 -5.99
C VAL A 39 8.04 -0.11 -6.45
N PHE A 40 7.62 0.27 -7.65
CA PHE A 40 7.81 1.64 -8.18
C PHE A 40 7.12 2.69 -7.30
N TYR A 41 5.88 2.44 -6.94
CA TYR A 41 5.13 3.30 -6.03
C TYR A 41 5.83 3.44 -4.67
N GLY A 42 6.27 2.34 -4.07
CA GLY A 42 6.97 2.34 -2.79
C GLY A 42 8.24 3.18 -2.79
N GLN A 43 9.03 3.15 -3.87
CA GLN A 43 10.22 3.98 -4.01
C GLN A 43 9.88 5.48 -4.09
N CYS A 44 8.83 5.83 -4.85
CA CYS A 44 8.37 7.21 -4.98
C CYS A 44 7.83 7.73 -3.65
N MET A 45 7.02 6.90 -2.97
CA MET A 45 6.41 7.24 -1.67
C MET A 45 7.42 7.41 -0.56
N ARG A 46 8.49 6.59 -0.53
CA ARG A 46 9.58 6.73 0.46
C ARG A 46 10.23 8.12 0.42
N LYS A 47 10.45 8.68 -0.78
CA LYS A 47 11.03 10.01 -0.94
C LYS A 47 10.09 11.10 -0.40
N LEU A 48 8.80 11.03 -0.77
CA LEU A 48 7.80 11.99 -0.30
C LEU A 48 7.56 11.88 1.21
N ALA A 49 7.47 10.67 1.75
CA ALA A 49 7.30 10.43 3.17
C ALA A 49 8.49 10.97 3.98
N LYS A 50 9.72 10.80 3.47
CA LYS A 50 10.91 11.38 4.09
C LYS A 50 10.85 12.91 4.10
N GLN A 51 10.53 13.54 2.98
CA GLN A 51 10.38 15.00 2.90
C GLN A 51 9.32 15.52 3.87
N LEU A 52 8.19 14.81 3.98
CA LEU A 52 7.14 15.14 4.94
C LEU A 52 7.62 15.03 6.38
N GLN A 53 8.38 13.97 6.69
CA GLN A 53 8.95 13.77 8.03
C GLN A 53 9.99 14.85 8.39
N ASP A 54 10.85 15.20 7.44
CA ASP A 54 11.86 16.25 7.64
C ASP A 54 11.18 17.60 7.91
N LYS A 55 10.12 17.95 7.14
CA LYS A 55 9.34 19.18 7.35
C LYS A 55 8.53 19.18 8.65
N LYS A 56 8.00 18.03 9.07
CA LYS A 56 7.36 17.90 10.38
C LYS A 56 8.34 18.09 11.53
N SER A 57 9.56 17.59 11.37
CA SER A 57 10.63 17.79 12.38
C SER A 57 11.03 19.27 12.48
N GLU A 58 11.17 19.95 11.33
CA GLU A 58 11.47 21.39 11.27
C GLU A 58 10.35 22.20 11.93
N LEU A 59 9.08 21.87 11.64
CA LEU A 59 7.92 22.50 12.26
C LEU A 59 7.92 22.30 13.79
N GLY A 60 8.26 21.10 14.26
CA GLY A 60 8.38 20.79 15.68
C GLY A 60 9.48 21.63 16.36
N SER A 61 10.67 21.73 15.73
CA SER A 61 11.76 22.52 16.29
C SER A 61 11.43 24.01 16.39
N ILE A 62 10.76 24.58 15.39
CA ILE A 62 10.32 25.99 15.42
C ILE A 62 9.31 26.22 16.56
N ALA A 63 8.36 25.31 16.73
CA ALA A 63 7.41 25.40 17.83
C ALA A 63 8.08 25.32 19.20
N GLU A 64 9.00 24.37 19.36
CA GLU A 64 9.76 24.19 20.61
C GLU A 64 10.64 25.41 20.92
N GLU A 65 11.34 25.97 19.91
CA GLU A 65 12.15 27.17 20.04
C GLU A 65 11.31 28.38 20.48
N SER A 66 10.19 28.63 19.81
CA SER A 66 9.29 29.75 20.10
C SER A 66 8.67 29.63 21.49
N ILE A 67 8.26 28.43 21.90
CA ILE A 67 7.68 28.18 23.22
C ILE A 67 8.74 28.31 24.32
N SER A 68 9.92 27.77 24.11
CA SER A 68 11.02 27.85 25.08
C SER A 68 11.47 29.30 25.32
N ASN A 69 11.44 30.12 24.28
CA ASN A 69 11.85 31.53 24.35
C ASN A 69 10.66 32.50 24.46
N VAL A 70 9.48 32.06 24.92
CA VAL A 70 8.25 32.86 24.93
C VAL A 70 8.38 34.19 25.67
N ARG A 71 9.21 34.27 26.73
CA ARG A 71 9.47 35.51 27.47
C ARG A 71 10.18 36.54 26.58
N THR A 72 11.16 36.10 25.81
CA THR A 72 11.90 36.94 24.87
C THR A 72 11.02 37.41 23.71
N VAL A 73 10.24 36.49 23.13
CA VAL A 73 9.28 36.80 22.04
C VAL A 73 8.29 37.87 22.50
N LYS A 74 7.75 37.74 23.72
CA LYS A 74 6.82 38.74 24.30
C LYS A 74 7.49 40.06 24.64
N ALA A 75 8.76 40.04 25.15
CA ALA A 75 9.47 41.25 25.50
C ALA A 75 9.75 42.15 24.27
N PHE A 76 9.90 41.54 23.09
CA PHE A 76 10.11 42.23 21.83
C PHE A 76 8.85 42.40 20.99
N ALA A 77 7.68 41.99 21.50
CA ALA A 77 6.40 42.01 20.79
C ALA A 77 6.47 41.35 19.38
N ASN A 78 7.23 40.24 19.25
CA ASN A 78 7.54 39.60 17.98
C ASN A 78 6.65 38.36 17.69
N GLU A 79 5.51 38.21 18.38
CA GLU A 79 4.62 37.06 18.24
C GLU A 79 4.12 36.85 16.81
N LEU A 80 3.79 37.94 16.12
CA LEU A 80 3.30 37.85 14.74
C LEU A 80 4.36 37.36 13.75
N ALA A 81 5.63 37.64 13.98
CA ALA A 81 6.70 37.13 13.13
C ALA A 81 6.93 35.65 13.36
N GLU A 82 6.90 35.17 14.62
CA GLU A 82 7.00 33.75 14.94
C GLU A 82 5.81 32.95 14.37
N ILE A 83 4.59 33.48 14.47
CA ILE A 83 3.40 32.85 13.87
C ILE A 83 3.57 32.73 12.35
N LYS A 84 4.00 33.80 11.66
CA LYS A 84 4.21 33.75 10.20
C LYS A 84 5.29 32.73 9.79
N LYS A 85 6.36 32.64 10.56
CA LYS A 85 7.42 31.65 10.34
C LYS A 85 6.86 30.23 10.46
N TYR A 86 6.10 29.95 11.50
CA TYR A 86 5.42 28.67 11.71
C TYR A 86 4.41 28.35 10.59
N GLU A 87 3.57 29.31 10.23
CA GLU A 87 2.57 29.14 9.15
C GLU A 87 3.21 28.82 7.81
N ALA A 88 4.33 29.45 7.46
CA ALA A 88 5.05 29.19 6.22
C ALA A 88 5.49 27.73 6.13
N ILE A 89 6.14 27.20 7.16
CA ILE A 89 6.60 25.80 7.21
C ILE A 89 5.40 24.82 7.29
N ASN A 90 4.36 25.20 8.05
CA ASN A 90 3.14 24.39 8.13
C ASN A 90 2.46 24.26 6.77
N LYS A 91 2.45 25.31 5.96
CA LYS A 91 1.92 25.29 4.60
C LYS A 91 2.73 24.35 3.69
N GLU A 92 4.07 24.40 3.76
CA GLU A 92 4.92 23.43 3.03
C GLU A 92 4.64 21.99 3.46
N CYS A 93 4.49 21.76 4.76
CA CYS A 93 4.15 20.46 5.32
C CYS A 93 2.79 19.97 4.81
N TYR A 94 1.79 20.86 4.76
CA TYR A 94 0.46 20.58 4.22
C TYR A 94 0.52 20.22 2.72
N ASP A 95 1.24 21.00 1.91
CA ASP A 95 1.35 20.79 0.46
C ASP A 95 2.02 19.43 0.13
N ILE A 96 3.05 19.06 0.89
CA ILE A 96 3.68 17.73 0.76
C ILE A 96 2.71 16.64 1.23
N GLY A 97 2.05 16.84 2.36
CA GLY A 97 1.07 15.91 2.91
C GLY A 97 -0.10 15.66 1.95
N MET A 98 -0.59 16.71 1.29
CA MET A 98 -1.63 16.61 0.27
C MET A 98 -1.17 15.77 -0.92
N LYS A 99 0.07 15.95 -1.41
CA LYS A 99 0.64 15.12 -2.47
C LYS A 99 0.72 13.66 -2.06
N VAL A 100 1.20 13.39 -0.84
CA VAL A 100 1.24 12.02 -0.27
C VAL A 100 -0.15 11.40 -0.25
N ALA A 101 -1.16 12.13 0.22
CA ALA A 101 -2.54 11.64 0.31
C ALA A 101 -3.14 11.34 -1.07
N ILE A 102 -2.95 12.24 -2.05
CA ILE A 102 -3.47 12.07 -3.41
C ILE A 102 -2.82 10.85 -4.09
N TYR A 103 -1.49 10.74 -4.07
CA TYR A 103 -0.79 9.60 -4.67
C TYR A 103 -1.16 8.28 -3.98
N SER A 104 -1.29 8.28 -2.66
CA SER A 104 -1.72 7.12 -1.89
C SER A 104 -3.15 6.70 -2.23
N GLY A 105 -4.06 7.67 -2.36
CA GLY A 105 -5.45 7.42 -2.74
C GLY A 105 -5.57 6.81 -4.14
N PHE A 106 -4.88 7.38 -5.14
CA PHE A 106 -4.87 6.83 -6.49
C PHE A 106 -4.30 5.41 -6.54
N PHE A 107 -3.20 5.17 -5.83
CA PHE A 107 -2.60 3.84 -5.78
C PHE A 107 -3.52 2.82 -5.11
N GLN A 108 -4.22 3.20 -4.05
CA GLN A 108 -5.19 2.34 -3.38
C GLN A 108 -6.34 1.93 -4.31
N VAL A 109 -6.91 2.89 -5.04
CA VAL A 109 -7.95 2.60 -6.03
C VAL A 109 -7.44 1.68 -7.13
N PHE A 110 -6.22 1.93 -7.63
CA PHE A 110 -5.58 1.09 -8.65
C PHE A 110 -5.40 -0.35 -8.16
N ILE A 111 -4.85 -0.55 -6.95
CA ILE A 111 -4.66 -1.89 -6.38
C ILE A 111 -5.99 -2.64 -6.23
N VAL A 112 -7.00 -1.99 -5.66
CA VAL A 112 -8.32 -2.62 -5.48
C VAL A 112 -8.94 -3.00 -6.82
N ALA A 113 -8.87 -2.13 -7.82
CA ALA A 113 -9.37 -2.41 -9.17
C ALA A 113 -8.60 -3.57 -9.82
N ALA A 114 -7.28 -3.57 -9.71
CA ALA A 114 -6.43 -4.63 -10.27
C ALA A 114 -6.69 -5.99 -9.60
N MET A 115 -6.84 -6.03 -8.28
CA MET A 115 -7.19 -7.25 -7.55
C MET A 115 -8.55 -7.81 -7.97
N ASN A 116 -9.58 -6.96 -8.08
CA ASN A 116 -10.88 -7.38 -8.58
C ASN A 116 -10.81 -7.87 -10.03
N GLY A 117 -9.97 -7.24 -10.86
CA GLY A 117 -9.71 -7.68 -12.23
C GLY A 117 -9.08 -9.07 -12.30
N VAL A 118 -8.11 -9.37 -11.44
CA VAL A 118 -7.50 -10.72 -11.34
C VAL A 118 -8.55 -11.75 -10.90
N MET A 119 -9.37 -11.43 -9.88
CA MET A 119 -10.44 -12.34 -9.44
C MET A 119 -11.46 -12.61 -10.54
N ALA A 120 -11.89 -11.57 -11.26
CA ALA A 120 -12.80 -11.72 -12.40
C ALA A 120 -12.16 -12.57 -13.52
N GLY A 121 -10.87 -12.37 -13.79
CA GLY A 121 -10.12 -13.18 -14.76
C GLY A 121 -10.04 -14.65 -14.38
N ILE A 122 -9.82 -14.96 -13.10
CA ILE A 122 -9.82 -16.35 -12.59
C ILE A 122 -11.19 -17.00 -12.75
N ILE A 123 -12.28 -16.29 -12.43
CA ILE A 123 -13.65 -16.80 -12.58
C ILE A 123 -13.94 -17.04 -14.06
N TYR A 124 -13.62 -16.09 -14.92
CA TYR A 124 -13.86 -16.20 -16.36
C TYR A 124 -13.10 -17.38 -16.98
N TYR A 125 -11.79 -17.47 -16.72
CA TYR A 125 -10.97 -18.54 -17.26
C TYR A 125 -11.31 -19.90 -16.61
N GLY A 126 -11.62 -19.93 -15.33
CA GLY A 126 -12.10 -21.10 -14.62
C GLY A 126 -13.43 -21.64 -15.19
N SER A 127 -14.32 -20.73 -15.60
CA SER A 127 -15.56 -21.12 -16.29
C SER A 127 -15.31 -21.81 -17.64
N ILE A 128 -14.31 -21.36 -18.41
CA ILE A 128 -13.92 -22.00 -19.67
C ILE A 128 -13.36 -23.41 -19.40
N LEU A 129 -12.45 -23.55 -18.44
CA LEU A 129 -11.89 -24.86 -18.08
C LEU A 129 -12.95 -25.83 -17.53
N HIS A 130 -13.97 -25.29 -16.86
CA HIS A 130 -15.10 -26.10 -16.41
C HIS A 130 -15.93 -26.65 -17.57
N GLN A 131 -16.15 -25.86 -18.62
CA GLN A 131 -16.83 -26.32 -19.83
C GLN A 131 -16.03 -27.39 -20.59
N GLU A 132 -14.71 -27.32 -20.51
CA GLU A 132 -13.79 -28.35 -21.06
C GLU A 132 -13.72 -29.61 -20.17
N GLY A 133 -14.35 -29.60 -18.99
CA GLY A 133 -14.37 -30.72 -18.05
C GLY A 133 -13.08 -30.92 -17.24
N GLU A 134 -12.12 -29.98 -17.32
CA GLU A 134 -10.84 -30.07 -16.62
C GLU A 134 -10.91 -29.68 -15.14
N VAL A 135 -11.86 -28.81 -14.75
CA VAL A 135 -11.97 -28.21 -13.42
C VAL A 135 -13.41 -28.23 -12.94
N SER A 136 -13.65 -28.63 -11.68
CA SER A 136 -14.95 -28.58 -11.04
C SER A 136 -15.29 -27.16 -10.54
N VAL A 137 -16.58 -26.86 -10.38
CA VAL A 137 -17.02 -25.61 -9.73
C VAL A 137 -16.47 -25.49 -8.30
N GLY A 138 -16.36 -26.65 -7.59
CA GLY A 138 -15.73 -26.71 -6.27
C GLY A 138 -14.24 -26.33 -6.28
N ASP A 139 -13.51 -26.71 -7.32
CA ASP A 139 -12.09 -26.36 -7.48
C ASP A 139 -11.91 -24.87 -7.71
N ILE A 140 -12.76 -24.23 -8.54
CA ILE A 140 -12.72 -22.77 -8.76
C ILE A 140 -13.00 -22.03 -7.45
N THR A 141 -13.99 -22.47 -6.67
CA THR A 141 -14.32 -21.87 -5.38
C THR A 141 -13.17 -22.02 -4.38
N SER A 142 -12.59 -23.22 -4.31
CA SER A 142 -11.43 -23.49 -3.44
C SER A 142 -10.22 -22.65 -3.86
N PHE A 143 -9.98 -22.50 -5.18
CA PHE A 143 -8.92 -21.66 -5.72
C PHE A 143 -9.08 -20.20 -5.28
N LEU A 144 -10.28 -19.64 -5.38
CA LEU A 144 -10.58 -18.27 -4.95
C LEU A 144 -10.35 -18.08 -3.44
N LEU A 145 -10.78 -19.04 -2.61
CA LEU A 145 -10.57 -18.98 -1.16
C LEU A 145 -9.07 -19.02 -0.80
N PHE A 146 -8.29 -19.88 -1.45
CA PHE A 146 -6.85 -19.94 -1.25
C PHE A 146 -6.14 -18.69 -1.75
N MET A 147 -6.60 -18.07 -2.84
CA MET A 147 -6.09 -16.78 -3.31
C MET A 147 -6.33 -15.65 -2.30
N ILE A 148 -7.53 -15.57 -1.74
CA ILE A 148 -7.86 -14.60 -0.67
C ILE A 148 -6.94 -14.82 0.53
N GLN A 149 -6.77 -16.07 0.97
CA GLN A 149 -5.89 -16.41 2.08
C GLN A 149 -4.43 -16.04 1.80
N LEU A 150 -3.96 -16.24 0.56
CA LEU A 150 -2.62 -15.86 0.15
C LEU A 150 -2.41 -14.35 0.22
N ILE A 151 -3.38 -13.56 -0.24
CA ILE A 151 -3.37 -12.10 -0.14
C ILE A 151 -3.28 -11.64 1.33
N PHE A 152 -4.08 -12.23 2.22
CA PHE A 152 -4.02 -11.91 3.65
C PHE A 152 -2.66 -12.26 4.28
N ASN A 153 -2.07 -13.40 3.93
CA ASN A 153 -0.74 -13.76 4.43
C ASN A 153 0.35 -12.81 3.94
N PHE A 154 0.28 -12.33 2.69
CA PHE A 154 1.18 -11.30 2.20
C PHE A 154 0.99 -9.96 2.90
N ALA A 155 -0.25 -9.55 3.18
CA ALA A 155 -0.54 -8.32 3.90
C ALA A 155 -0.01 -8.33 5.35
N ILE A 156 0.03 -9.49 6.00
CA ILE A 156 0.60 -9.66 7.34
C ILE A 156 2.14 -9.64 7.31
N LEU A 157 2.74 -10.04 6.19
CA LEU A 157 4.19 -10.09 6.02
C LEU A 157 4.79 -8.73 5.68
N ALA A 158 4.05 -7.86 5.00
CA ALA A 158 4.45 -6.51 4.56
C ALA A 158 4.44 -5.49 5.68
#